data_8939e6f7df025723d0e99ae85cbe6e77
#
_entry.id   8939e6f7df025723d0e99ae85cbe6e77
#
_cell.length_a   1.000
_cell.length_b   1.000
_cell.length_c   1.000
_cell.angle_alpha   90.00
_cell.angle_beta   90.00
_cell.angle_gamma   90.00
#
_symmetry.space_group_name_H-M   'P 1'
#
loop_
_entity.id
_entity.type
_entity.pdbx_description
1 polymer ?
#
loop_
_entity_poly.entity_id
_entity_poly.type
_entity_poly.pdbx_seq_one_letter_code
_entity_poly.pdbx_strand_id
1 'polypeptide(L)'
;MKALLLPVLMLAGMLAVSVEASAQEQQKQPDVYEQAETEADRLQRVLDLEDWQVFYVDSTLKHDFPAMMAEYDKLRAAKVSNASMYQVIHDKWMEQIDATYKKIFNPQQWASYLKSGAAKAQKAREKRRAQAEGKK
;
A
#
# COMPACT_ATOMS: atom_id res chain seq x y z
N MET A 1 65.99 -23.21 32.10
CA MET A 1 64.80 -22.38 31.90
C MET A 1 64.04 -22.95 30.77
N LYS A 2 63.02 -23.71 31.06
CA LYS A 2 62.27 -24.43 30.04
C LYS A 2 61.11 -23.56 29.62
N ALA A 3 61.16 -22.96 28.45
CA ALA A 3 60.00 -22.30 27.88
C ALA A 3 59.00 -23.38 27.44
N LEU A 4 57.93 -23.46 28.13
CA LEU A 4 56.79 -24.28 27.78
C LEU A 4 56.09 -23.60 26.62
N LEU A 5 56.42 -24.05 25.44
CA LEU A 5 55.66 -23.70 24.23
C LEU A 5 54.35 -24.54 24.30
N LEU A 6 53.34 -23.91 24.80
CA LEU A 6 51.97 -24.36 24.60
C LEU A 6 51.61 -24.18 23.16
N PRO A 7 51.25 -25.22 22.44
CA PRO A 7 50.62 -25.03 21.16
C PRO A 7 49.23 -24.47 21.43
N VAL A 8 49.07 -23.22 21.09
CA VAL A 8 47.75 -22.65 20.95
C VAL A 8 47.08 -23.41 19.81
N LEU A 9 46.28 -24.36 20.18
CA LEU A 9 45.38 -24.99 19.27
C LEU A 9 44.35 -23.94 18.88
N MET A 10 44.62 -23.26 17.78
CA MET A 10 43.63 -22.49 17.11
C MET A 10 42.54 -23.42 16.64
N LEU A 11 41.58 -23.64 17.52
CA LEU A 11 40.31 -24.17 17.13
C LEU A 11 39.64 -23.04 16.31
N ALA A 12 39.96 -23.03 15.03
CA ALA A 12 39.17 -22.31 14.06
C ALA A 12 37.80 -22.98 14.08
N GLY A 13 37.01 -22.53 15.04
CA GLY A 13 35.59 -22.71 14.98
C GLY A 13 35.15 -21.98 13.73
N MET A 14 35.02 -22.72 12.65
CA MET A 14 34.09 -22.35 11.59
C MET A 14 32.73 -22.29 12.26
N LEU A 15 32.41 -21.13 12.78
CA LEU A 15 31.04 -20.69 12.76
C LEU A 15 30.68 -20.63 11.27
N ALA A 16 30.27 -21.78 10.77
CA ALA A 16 29.31 -21.79 9.73
C ALA A 16 28.14 -20.99 10.30
N VAL A 17 28.19 -19.69 10.08
CA VAL A 17 26.99 -18.92 9.98
C VAL A 17 26.29 -19.59 8.80
N SER A 18 25.52 -20.61 9.09
CA SER A 18 24.33 -20.88 8.34
C SER A 18 23.59 -19.55 8.39
N VAL A 19 23.89 -18.71 7.44
CA VAL A 19 22.89 -17.89 6.87
C VAL A 19 21.90 -18.94 6.36
N GLU A 20 21.12 -19.47 7.30
CA GLU A 20 19.78 -19.77 6.94
C GLU A 20 19.42 -18.48 6.25
N ALA A 21 19.46 -18.52 4.94
CA ALA A 21 18.55 -17.76 4.17
C ALA A 21 17.24 -18.12 4.86
N SER A 22 16.97 -17.38 5.93
CA SER A 22 15.66 -17.23 6.47
C SER A 22 14.93 -16.97 5.22
N ALA A 23 14.46 -18.10 4.67
CA ALA A 23 13.72 -18.05 3.46
C ALA A 23 13.03 -16.76 3.66
N GLN A 24 13.49 -15.80 2.97
CA GLN A 24 12.81 -14.55 3.03
C GLN A 24 11.40 -15.03 3.05
N GLU A 25 10.80 -15.02 4.22
CA GLU A 25 9.38 -14.90 4.25
C GLU A 25 9.24 -13.68 3.39
N GLN A 26 9.14 -13.95 2.09
CA GLN A 26 8.64 -12.98 1.15
C GLN A 26 7.38 -12.60 1.85
N GLN A 27 7.42 -11.46 2.53
CA GLN A 27 6.24 -10.89 3.11
C GLN A 27 5.30 -10.87 1.93
N LYS A 28 4.50 -11.93 1.86
CA LYS A 28 3.55 -12.12 0.78
C LYS A 28 2.73 -10.86 0.85
N GLN A 29 2.90 -9.99 -0.14
CA GLN A 29 2.13 -8.75 -0.17
C GLN A 29 0.68 -9.17 0.00
N PRO A 30 -0.06 -8.55 0.93
CA PRO A 30 -1.44 -8.91 1.15
C PRO A 30 -2.14 -8.96 -0.19
N ASP A 31 -2.94 -9.99 -0.41
CA ASP A 31 -3.78 -10.07 -1.59
C ASP A 31 -4.61 -8.79 -1.70
N VAL A 32 -4.84 -8.34 -2.91
CA VAL A 32 -5.60 -7.12 -3.19
C VAL A 32 -6.98 -7.12 -2.53
N TYR A 33 -7.60 -8.28 -2.40
CA TYR A 33 -8.87 -8.46 -1.70
C TYR A 33 -8.72 -8.32 -0.19
N GLU A 34 -7.64 -8.85 0.36
CA GLU A 34 -7.28 -8.70 1.78
C GLU A 34 -6.98 -7.24 2.13
N GLN A 35 -6.33 -6.51 1.23
CA GLN A 35 -6.13 -5.07 1.37
C GLN A 35 -7.46 -4.31 1.40
N ALA A 36 -8.41 -4.68 0.55
CA ALA A 36 -9.73 -4.10 0.51
C ALA A 36 -10.50 -4.33 1.81
N GLU A 37 -10.47 -5.56 2.34
CA GLU A 37 -11.10 -5.89 3.62
C GLU A 37 -10.47 -5.11 4.78
N THR A 38 -9.15 -5.07 4.83
CA THR A 38 -8.40 -4.32 5.87
C THR A 38 -8.76 -2.84 5.85
N GLU A 39 -8.88 -2.24 4.69
CA GLU A 39 -9.25 -0.83 4.56
C GLU A 39 -10.72 -0.59 4.94
N ALA A 40 -11.63 -1.47 4.54
CA ALA A 40 -13.04 -1.40 4.94
C ALA A 40 -13.20 -1.49 6.47
N ASP A 41 -12.49 -2.40 7.12
CA ASP A 41 -12.48 -2.55 8.57
C ASP A 41 -11.89 -1.32 9.27
N ARG A 42 -10.85 -0.76 8.70
CA ARG A 42 -10.25 0.48 9.22
C ARG A 42 -11.25 1.63 9.17
N LEU A 43 -11.90 1.83 8.03
CA LEU A 43 -12.89 2.88 7.85
C LEU A 43 -14.11 2.67 8.76
N GLN A 44 -14.55 1.44 8.94
CA GLN A 44 -15.62 1.13 9.89
C GLN A 44 -15.29 1.65 11.29
N ARG A 45 -14.11 1.36 11.78
CA ARG A 45 -13.68 1.79 13.12
C ARG A 45 -13.47 3.30 13.24
N VAL A 46 -12.87 3.90 12.23
CA VAL A 46 -12.51 5.34 12.26
C VAL A 46 -13.72 6.23 12.07
N LEU A 47 -14.68 5.80 11.27
CA LEU A 47 -15.83 6.60 10.87
C LEU A 47 -17.15 6.15 11.54
N ASP A 48 -17.09 5.09 12.33
CA ASP A 48 -18.28 4.46 12.92
C ASP A 48 -19.36 4.14 11.85
N LEU A 49 -18.93 3.37 10.84
CA LEU A 49 -19.80 3.01 9.73
C LEU A 49 -20.83 1.97 10.15
N GLU A 50 -22.04 2.11 9.66
CA GLU A 50 -23.07 1.08 9.76
C GLU A 50 -22.74 -0.12 8.85
N ASP A 51 -23.28 -1.29 9.13
CA ASP A 51 -22.98 -2.53 8.40
C ASP A 51 -23.22 -2.41 6.89
N TRP A 52 -24.30 -1.74 6.49
CA TRP A 52 -24.58 -1.52 5.07
C TRP A 52 -23.53 -0.61 4.39
N GLN A 53 -23.00 0.37 5.12
CA GLN A 53 -21.92 1.23 4.62
C GLN A 53 -20.63 0.44 4.44
N VAL A 54 -20.31 -0.42 5.42
CA VAL A 54 -19.13 -1.32 5.33
C VAL A 54 -19.25 -2.24 4.13
N PHE A 55 -20.43 -2.80 3.89
CA PHE A 55 -20.69 -3.64 2.71
C PHE A 55 -20.40 -2.90 1.40
N TYR A 56 -20.86 -1.67 1.28
CA TYR A 56 -20.60 -0.87 0.07
C TYR A 56 -19.15 -0.45 -0.06
N VAL A 57 -18.48 -0.09 1.03
CA VAL A 57 -17.05 0.21 1.03
C VAL A 57 -16.24 -1.01 0.60
N ASP A 58 -16.48 -2.16 1.21
CA ASP A 58 -15.79 -3.41 0.89
C ASP A 58 -16.01 -3.81 -0.57
N SER A 59 -17.24 -3.76 -1.04
CA SER A 59 -17.59 -4.07 -2.43
C SER A 59 -16.93 -3.11 -3.42
N THR A 60 -16.90 -1.82 -3.12
CA THR A 60 -16.24 -0.80 -3.94
C THR A 60 -14.75 -1.08 -4.05
N LEU A 61 -14.08 -1.34 -2.95
CA LEU A 61 -12.63 -1.60 -2.94
C LEU A 61 -12.28 -2.93 -3.59
N LYS A 62 -13.09 -3.96 -3.40
CA LYS A 62 -12.91 -5.27 -4.08
C LYS A 62 -13.12 -5.21 -5.59
N HIS A 63 -13.82 -4.21 -6.06
CA HIS A 63 -13.94 -3.92 -7.50
C HIS A 63 -12.79 -3.02 -7.98
N ASP A 64 -12.54 -1.91 -7.30
CA ASP A 64 -11.67 -0.85 -7.78
C ASP A 64 -10.17 -1.18 -7.60
N PHE A 65 -9.78 -1.82 -6.51
CA PHE A 65 -8.37 -2.19 -6.28
C PHE A 65 -7.85 -3.19 -7.31
N PRO A 66 -8.54 -4.29 -7.63
CA PRO A 66 -8.08 -5.19 -8.69
C PRO A 66 -8.05 -4.51 -10.07
N ALA A 67 -8.99 -3.63 -10.37
CA ALA A 67 -9.01 -2.89 -11.63
C ALA A 67 -7.81 -1.93 -11.73
N MET A 68 -7.47 -1.24 -10.67
CA MET A 68 -6.27 -0.40 -10.58
C MET A 68 -5.00 -1.23 -10.75
N MET A 69 -4.92 -2.39 -10.09
CA MET A 69 -3.78 -3.30 -10.22
C MET A 69 -3.62 -3.83 -11.65
N ALA A 70 -4.73 -4.13 -12.32
CA ALA A 70 -4.70 -4.56 -13.73
C ALA A 70 -4.13 -3.47 -14.66
N GLU A 71 -4.41 -2.19 -14.39
CA GLU A 71 -3.81 -1.09 -15.13
C GLU A 71 -2.30 -0.97 -14.83
N TYR A 72 -1.87 -1.16 -13.59
CA TYR A 72 -0.44 -1.22 -13.27
C TYR A 72 0.26 -2.37 -13.99
N ASP A 73 -0.37 -3.54 -14.05
CA ASP A 73 0.19 -4.71 -14.74
C ASP A 73 0.39 -4.47 -16.23
N LYS A 74 -0.51 -3.74 -16.87
CA LYS A 74 -0.33 -3.32 -18.28
C LYS A 74 0.90 -2.44 -18.45
N LEU A 75 1.13 -1.48 -17.55
CA LEU A 75 2.34 -0.66 -17.60
C LEU A 75 3.61 -1.49 -17.37
N ARG A 76 3.58 -2.42 -16.41
CA ARG A 76 4.72 -3.32 -16.15
C ARG A 76 5.01 -4.21 -17.34
N ALA A 77 3.99 -4.79 -17.97
CA ALA A 77 4.13 -5.61 -19.16
C ALA A 77 4.71 -4.82 -20.35
N ALA A 78 4.38 -3.54 -20.45
CA ALA A 78 4.94 -2.62 -21.43
C ALA A 78 6.33 -2.07 -21.03
N LYS A 79 6.89 -2.53 -19.90
CA LYS A 79 8.19 -2.08 -19.34
C LYS A 79 8.25 -0.58 -19.06
N VAL A 80 7.13 0.02 -18.70
CA VAL A 80 7.05 1.42 -18.29
C VAL A 80 7.61 1.55 -16.87
N SER A 81 8.65 2.34 -16.71
CA SER A 81 9.29 2.63 -15.41
C SER A 81 9.02 4.02 -14.87
N ASN A 82 8.33 4.87 -15.63
CA ASN A 82 8.03 6.22 -15.21
C ASN A 82 6.98 6.24 -14.08
N ALA A 83 7.43 6.60 -12.88
CA ALA A 83 6.57 6.65 -11.69
C ALA A 83 5.35 7.55 -11.85
N SER A 84 5.44 8.62 -12.65
CA SER A 84 4.32 9.53 -12.86
C SER A 84 3.15 8.88 -13.60
N MET A 85 3.39 7.90 -14.45
CA MET A 85 2.33 7.16 -15.14
C MET A 85 1.53 6.28 -14.18
N TYR A 86 2.21 5.63 -13.23
CA TYR A 86 1.54 4.88 -12.15
C TYR A 86 0.75 5.81 -11.24
N GLN A 87 1.30 6.99 -10.95
CA GLN A 87 0.61 7.99 -10.13
C GLN A 87 -0.69 8.49 -10.77
N VAL A 88 -0.72 8.68 -12.08
CA VAL A 88 -1.94 9.06 -12.81
C VAL A 88 -3.03 8.00 -12.67
N ILE A 89 -2.67 6.71 -12.76
CA ILE A 89 -3.60 5.61 -12.57
C ILE A 89 -4.11 5.59 -11.13
N HIS A 90 -3.23 5.70 -10.15
CA HIS A 90 -3.59 5.76 -8.74
C HIS A 90 -4.55 6.91 -8.46
N ASP A 91 -4.24 8.10 -8.93
CA ASP A 91 -5.05 9.29 -8.71
C ASP A 91 -6.45 9.15 -9.29
N LYS A 92 -6.55 8.60 -10.49
CA LYS A 92 -7.84 8.32 -11.14
C LYS A 92 -8.73 7.40 -10.30
N TRP A 93 -8.18 6.30 -9.82
CA TRP A 93 -8.95 5.34 -9.03
C TRP A 93 -9.30 5.87 -7.65
N MET A 94 -8.38 6.56 -6.99
CA MET A 94 -8.66 7.17 -5.68
C MET A 94 -9.71 8.28 -5.77
N GLU A 95 -9.73 9.05 -6.85
CA GLU A 95 -10.77 10.05 -7.10
C GLU A 95 -12.15 9.39 -7.27
N GLN A 96 -12.22 8.27 -7.99
CA GLN A 96 -13.44 7.49 -8.16
C GLN A 96 -13.92 6.88 -6.84
N ILE A 97 -13.02 6.33 -6.02
CA ILE A 97 -13.32 5.80 -4.69
C ILE A 97 -13.87 6.90 -3.79
N ASP A 98 -13.21 8.05 -3.73
CA ASP A 98 -13.67 9.20 -2.95
C ASP A 98 -15.07 9.67 -3.38
N ALA A 99 -15.35 9.70 -4.68
CA ALA A 99 -16.66 10.06 -5.20
C ALA A 99 -17.75 9.05 -4.76
N THR A 100 -17.41 7.78 -4.69
CA THR A 100 -18.29 6.73 -4.17
C THR A 100 -18.53 6.91 -2.67
N TYR A 101 -17.48 7.13 -1.89
CA TYR A 101 -17.58 7.36 -0.45
C TYR A 101 -18.44 8.57 -0.10
N LYS A 102 -18.32 9.63 -0.86
CA LYS A 102 -19.15 10.83 -0.67
C LYS A 102 -20.65 10.56 -0.75
N LYS A 103 -21.04 9.56 -1.55
CA LYS A 103 -22.45 9.14 -1.67
C LYS A 103 -22.90 8.21 -0.52
N ILE A 104 -21.96 7.47 0.06
CA ILE A 104 -22.20 6.46 1.09
C ILE A 104 -22.18 7.08 2.50
N PHE A 105 -21.21 7.97 2.75
CA PHE A 105 -21.00 8.56 4.07
C PHE A 105 -21.98 9.67 4.35
N ASN A 106 -22.47 9.76 5.60
CA ASN A 106 -23.18 10.94 6.04
C ASN A 106 -22.23 12.15 6.18
N PRO A 107 -22.73 13.38 6.35
CA PRO A 107 -21.90 14.57 6.41
C PRO A 107 -20.82 14.54 7.50
N GLN A 108 -21.13 13.96 8.66
CA GLN A 108 -20.19 13.85 9.77
C GLN A 108 -19.07 12.82 9.47
N GLN A 109 -19.44 11.68 8.93
CA GLN A 109 -18.49 10.65 8.50
C GLN A 109 -17.59 11.17 7.37
N TRP A 110 -18.15 11.89 6.42
CA TRP A 110 -17.39 12.52 5.35
C TRP A 110 -16.38 13.53 5.90
N ALA A 111 -16.79 14.39 6.82
CA ALA A 111 -15.90 15.36 7.47
C ALA A 111 -14.75 14.65 8.21
N SER A 112 -15.06 13.57 8.93
CA SER A 112 -14.05 12.76 9.61
C SER A 112 -13.10 12.06 8.63
N TYR A 113 -13.61 11.55 7.52
CA TYR A 113 -12.82 10.96 6.45
C TYR A 113 -11.83 11.99 5.86
N LEU A 114 -12.29 13.19 5.57
CA LEU A 114 -11.43 14.27 5.09
C LEU A 114 -10.30 14.59 6.07
N LYS A 115 -10.61 14.66 7.36
CA LYS A 115 -9.63 14.93 8.42
C LYS A 115 -8.63 13.79 8.62
N SER A 116 -8.99 12.56 8.28
CA SER A 116 -8.11 11.39 8.42
C SER A 116 -6.98 11.31 7.39
N GLY A 117 -6.83 12.32 6.55
CA GLY A 117 -5.79 12.41 5.53
C GLY A 117 -6.34 12.54 4.10
N ALA A 118 -7.63 12.26 3.88
CA ALA A 118 -8.23 12.31 2.56
C ALA A 118 -8.22 13.72 1.94
N ALA A 119 -8.45 14.77 2.75
CA ALA A 119 -8.38 16.16 2.26
C ALA A 119 -6.99 16.50 1.72
N LYS A 120 -5.94 16.11 2.43
CA LYS A 120 -4.55 16.31 2.00
C LYS A 120 -4.25 15.56 0.71
N ALA A 121 -4.71 14.30 0.61
CA ALA A 121 -4.54 13.48 -0.58
C ALA A 121 -5.28 14.06 -1.79
N GLN A 122 -6.49 14.56 -1.60
CA GLN A 122 -7.28 15.24 -2.65
C GLN A 122 -6.58 16.49 -3.18
N LYS A 123 -6.09 17.34 -2.30
CA LYS A 123 -5.32 18.54 -2.68
C LYS A 123 -4.06 18.19 -3.46
N ALA A 124 -3.35 17.14 -3.06
CA ALA A 124 -2.17 16.67 -3.77
C ALA A 124 -2.50 16.19 -5.20
N ARG A 125 -3.63 15.48 -5.37
CA ARG A 125 -4.10 15.03 -6.68
C ARG A 125 -4.50 16.21 -7.57
N GLU A 126 -5.21 17.19 -7.03
CA GLU A 126 -5.57 18.41 -7.74
C GLU A 126 -4.34 19.18 -8.22
N LYS A 127 -3.34 19.31 -7.36
CA LYS A 127 -2.08 19.97 -7.71
C LYS A 127 -1.35 19.23 -8.84
N ARG A 128 -1.28 17.91 -8.81
CA ARG A 128 -0.66 17.10 -9.88
C ARG A 128 -1.42 17.27 -11.21
N ARG A 129 -2.75 17.28 -11.15
CA ARG A 129 -3.59 17.50 -12.33
C ARG A 129 -3.35 18.88 -12.94
N ALA A 130 -3.37 19.93 -12.13
CA ALA A 130 -3.10 21.30 -12.58
C ALA A 130 -1.70 21.45 -13.20
N GLN A 131 -0.69 20.81 -12.63
CA GLN A 131 0.66 20.80 -13.18
C GLN A 131 0.74 20.06 -14.52
N ALA A 132 0.01 18.96 -14.69
CA ALA A 132 -0.04 18.22 -15.95
C ALA A 132 -0.76 19.01 -17.05
N GLU A 133 -1.82 19.74 -16.72
CA GLU A 133 -2.57 20.61 -17.65
C GLU A 133 -1.76 21.84 -18.04
N GLY A 134 -1.00 22.42 -17.13
CA GLY A 134 -0.15 23.59 -17.39
C GLY A 134 1.08 23.31 -18.25
N LYS A 135 1.41 22.05 -18.52
CA LYS A 135 2.55 21.64 -19.37
C LYS A 135 2.18 21.35 -20.83
N LYS A 136 0.92 21.51 -21.18
CA LYS A 136 0.43 21.32 -22.55
C LYS A 136 0.67 22.57 -23.40
#